data_c1e93157d7c0367a0241909c3d5d27ca
#
_entry.id   c1e93157d7c0367a0241909c3d5d27ca
#
_cell.length_a   1.000
_cell.length_b   1.000
_cell.length_c   1.000
_cell.angle_alpha   90.00
_cell.angle_beta   90.00
_cell.angle_gamma   90.00
#
_symmetry.space_group_name_H-M   'P 1'
#
loop_
_entity.id
_entity.type
_entity.pdbx_description
1 polymer ?
#
loop_
_entity_poly.entity_id
_entity_poly.type
_entity_poly.pdbx_seq_one_letter_code
_entity_poly.pdbx_strand_id
1 'polypeptide(L)'
;MSILGIKLFKGESALVTGAASNIGRAIAVRLAGEGADVTITDIDKNRLSEVADEISNISQPPRSIVSDLSNTSGWKNVWNFVADAPPDIFVHSACPQRHEKDLPLSVEEGTFDAMINTNLRSGFFLGREVANAMRNRNVEGRLLYLTSLHATEPRNLPHYSASKAGMTMMVKEFARELGPSGIRVNGIAPGAIPGGGFATSEDSFRPKRKIPMGRFGNADDIARSAMALLSNDFMGYVTGTTLIVDGGLQLFNWIDFPEQ
;
A
#
# COMPACT_ATOMS: atom_id res chain seq x y z
N MET A 1 0.03 5.72 19.77
CA MET A 1 -0.61 5.28 21.04
C MET A 1 -1.59 4.20 20.69
N SER A 2 -1.41 3.00 21.24
CA SER A 2 -2.37 1.89 21.10
C SER A 2 -3.72 2.31 21.65
N ILE A 3 -4.80 2.07 20.91
CA ILE A 3 -6.17 2.47 21.28
C ILE A 3 -6.66 1.73 22.55
N LEU A 4 -6.04 0.59 22.88
CA LEU A 4 -6.46 -0.28 23.99
C LEU A 4 -5.34 -0.60 24.99
N GLY A 5 -4.17 0.06 24.91
CA GLY A 5 -2.99 -0.31 25.72
C GLY A 5 -2.35 -1.65 25.35
N ILE A 6 -2.88 -2.34 24.33
CA ILE A 6 -2.40 -3.62 23.81
C ILE A 6 -1.75 -3.38 22.45
N LYS A 7 -0.59 -3.98 22.21
CA LYS A 7 0.09 -3.97 20.91
C LYS A 7 -0.63 -4.93 19.95
N LEU A 8 -1.21 -4.41 18.86
CA LEU A 8 -2.05 -5.19 17.93
C LEU A 8 -1.30 -6.30 17.17
N PHE A 9 0.01 -6.12 16.96
CA PHE A 9 0.83 -7.04 16.14
C PHE A 9 2.04 -7.57 16.89
N LYS A 10 1.95 -7.66 18.22
CA LYS A 10 3.05 -8.18 19.04
C LYS A 10 3.39 -9.63 18.68
N GLY A 11 4.65 -9.86 18.33
CA GLY A 11 5.17 -11.18 17.96
C GLY A 11 4.88 -11.59 16.52
N GLU A 12 4.33 -10.70 15.71
CA GLU A 12 4.13 -10.90 14.28
C GLU A 12 5.21 -10.17 13.48
N SER A 13 5.53 -10.72 12.31
CA SER A 13 6.50 -10.15 11.37
C SER A 13 5.79 -9.52 10.17
N ALA A 14 6.32 -8.39 9.68
CA ALA A 14 5.73 -7.66 8.57
C ALA A 14 6.77 -7.28 7.51
N LEU A 15 6.40 -7.40 6.22
CA LEU A 15 7.13 -6.86 5.10
C LEU A 15 6.34 -5.71 4.47
N VAL A 16 6.96 -4.53 4.37
CA VAL A 16 6.37 -3.35 3.72
C VAL A 16 7.23 -2.91 2.55
N THR A 17 6.66 -2.88 1.34
CA THR A 17 7.30 -2.34 0.14
C THR A 17 6.90 -0.89 -0.08
N GLY A 18 7.78 -0.09 -0.72
CA GLY A 18 7.55 1.34 -0.89
C GLY A 18 7.57 2.08 0.44
N ALA A 19 8.42 1.61 1.37
CA ALA A 19 8.41 2.05 2.76
C ALA A 19 9.18 3.34 3.02
N ALA A 20 9.91 3.88 2.04
CA ALA A 20 10.72 5.08 2.21
C ALA A 20 9.92 6.39 2.27
N SER A 21 8.64 6.37 1.91
CA SER A 21 7.87 7.63 1.85
C SER A 21 6.37 7.43 2.04
N ASN A 22 5.70 8.55 2.36
CA ASN A 22 4.25 8.71 2.35
C ASN A 22 3.50 7.56 3.05
N ILE A 23 2.57 6.88 2.35
CA ILE A 23 1.68 5.85 2.90
C ILE A 23 2.48 4.63 3.38
N GLY A 24 3.45 4.15 2.59
CA GLY A 24 4.27 2.99 2.95
C GLY A 24 5.06 3.21 4.23
N ARG A 25 5.71 4.40 4.37
CA ARG A 25 6.39 4.81 5.60
C ARG A 25 5.42 4.84 6.79
N ALA A 26 4.26 5.50 6.64
CA ALA A 26 3.31 5.62 7.73
C ALA A 26 2.78 4.25 8.21
N ILE A 27 2.57 3.29 7.29
CA ILE A 27 2.16 1.93 7.63
C ILE A 27 3.31 1.19 8.35
N ALA A 28 4.55 1.27 7.85
CA ALA A 28 5.70 0.60 8.46
C ALA A 28 5.95 1.09 9.89
N VAL A 29 5.94 2.42 10.10
CA VAL A 29 6.12 3.05 11.42
C VAL A 29 4.99 2.64 12.38
N ARG A 30 3.73 2.57 11.91
CA ARG A 30 2.61 2.15 12.77
C ARG A 30 2.66 0.67 13.11
N LEU A 31 3.00 -0.20 12.16
CA LEU A 31 3.17 -1.64 12.42
C LEU A 31 4.24 -1.86 13.51
N ALA A 32 5.40 -1.20 13.39
CA ALA A 32 6.44 -1.24 14.41
C ALA A 32 5.96 -0.69 15.75
N GLY A 33 5.26 0.45 15.73
CA GLY A 33 4.64 1.06 16.92
C GLY A 33 3.63 0.14 17.61
N GLU A 34 2.94 -0.72 16.86
CA GLU A 34 2.00 -1.72 17.34
C GLU A 34 2.65 -3.08 17.62
N GLY A 35 3.97 -3.17 17.58
CA GLY A 35 4.75 -4.31 18.06
C GLY A 35 5.12 -5.36 17.04
N ALA A 36 4.94 -5.10 15.74
CA ALA A 36 5.43 -5.98 14.70
C ALA A 36 6.95 -5.88 14.50
N ASP A 37 7.60 -6.98 14.14
CA ASP A 37 8.95 -7.01 13.62
C ASP A 37 8.94 -6.65 12.14
N VAL A 38 9.38 -5.43 11.79
CA VAL A 38 9.18 -4.89 10.44
C VAL A 38 10.41 -5.07 9.57
N THR A 39 10.20 -5.57 8.36
CA THR A 39 11.15 -5.51 7.24
C THR A 39 10.65 -4.46 6.26
N ILE A 40 11.52 -3.53 5.85
CA ILE A 40 11.20 -2.44 4.94
C ILE A 40 12.04 -2.53 3.65
N THR A 41 11.41 -2.20 2.52
CA THR A 41 12.11 -2.13 1.23
C THR A 41 11.65 -0.95 0.40
N ASP A 42 12.60 -0.33 -0.28
CA ASP A 42 12.39 0.76 -1.23
C ASP A 42 13.56 0.84 -2.21
N ILE A 43 13.42 1.62 -3.27
CA ILE A 43 14.50 1.96 -4.19
C ILE A 43 15.37 3.09 -3.66
N ASP A 44 14.82 4.00 -2.84
CA ASP A 44 15.52 5.16 -2.27
C ASP A 44 16.24 4.77 -0.98
N LYS A 45 17.55 4.53 -1.09
CA LYS A 45 18.41 4.14 0.03
C LYS A 45 18.41 5.16 1.18
N ASN A 46 18.47 6.45 0.85
CA ASN A 46 18.64 7.49 1.87
C ASN A 46 17.37 7.64 2.71
N ARG A 47 16.22 7.78 2.05
CA ARG A 47 14.93 7.83 2.73
C ARG A 47 14.59 6.54 3.47
N LEU A 48 14.99 5.39 2.93
CA LEU A 48 14.79 4.11 3.62
C LEU A 48 15.58 4.06 4.93
N SER A 49 16.81 4.60 4.95
CA SER A 49 17.61 4.74 6.17
C SER A 49 16.95 5.67 7.20
N GLU A 50 16.42 6.81 6.76
CA GLU A 50 15.69 7.74 7.65
C GLU A 50 14.49 7.07 8.32
N VAL A 51 13.75 6.24 7.57
CA VAL A 51 12.61 5.48 8.10
C VAL A 51 13.08 4.38 9.06
N ALA A 52 14.20 3.73 8.77
CA ALA A 52 14.78 2.75 9.68
C ALA A 52 15.17 3.37 11.03
N ASP A 53 15.76 4.56 11.01
CA ASP A 53 16.09 5.34 12.22
C ASP A 53 14.82 5.75 12.98
N GLU A 54 13.78 6.22 12.27
CA GLU A 54 12.49 6.56 12.87
C GLU A 54 11.86 5.35 13.59
N ILE A 55 11.85 4.19 12.97
CA ILE A 55 11.34 2.95 13.57
C ILE A 55 12.18 2.56 14.77
N SER A 56 13.51 2.66 14.69
CA SER A 56 14.44 2.31 15.77
C SER A 56 14.25 3.15 17.02
N ASN A 57 13.71 4.37 16.88
CA ASN A 57 13.39 5.25 18.01
C ASN A 57 12.11 4.85 18.78
N ILE A 58 11.26 3.99 18.21
CA ILE A 58 9.96 3.60 18.80
C ILE A 58 9.81 2.09 19.02
N SER A 59 10.65 1.29 18.38
CA SER A 59 10.60 -0.17 18.40
C SER A 59 11.99 -0.76 18.15
N GLN A 60 12.06 -2.08 17.91
CA GLN A 60 13.30 -2.71 17.44
C GLN A 60 13.70 -2.17 16.06
N PRO A 61 15.00 -2.07 15.75
CA PRO A 61 15.47 -1.70 14.43
C PRO A 61 14.90 -2.61 13.36
N PRO A 62 14.33 -2.06 12.26
CA PRO A 62 13.79 -2.89 11.20
C PRO A 62 14.89 -3.53 10.38
N ARG A 63 14.61 -4.67 9.78
CA ARG A 63 15.43 -5.18 8.68
C ARG A 63 15.14 -4.31 7.43
N SER A 64 16.18 -3.97 6.67
CA SER A 64 15.99 -3.13 5.47
C SER A 64 16.76 -3.68 4.27
N ILE A 65 16.16 -3.58 3.09
CA ILE A 65 16.78 -3.93 1.82
C ILE A 65 16.43 -2.91 0.74
N VAL A 66 17.44 -2.36 0.07
CA VAL A 66 17.25 -1.48 -1.09
C VAL A 66 17.00 -2.35 -2.31
N SER A 67 15.87 -2.13 -2.99
CA SER A 67 15.53 -2.92 -4.17
C SER A 67 14.61 -2.19 -5.14
N ASP A 68 14.89 -2.33 -6.44
CA ASP A 68 14.06 -1.81 -7.52
C ASP A 68 13.04 -2.86 -7.97
N LEU A 69 11.79 -2.67 -7.59
CA LEU A 69 10.70 -3.59 -7.90
C LEU A 69 10.18 -3.48 -9.35
N SER A 70 10.69 -2.55 -10.17
CA SER A 70 10.32 -2.46 -11.58
C SER A 70 10.87 -3.62 -12.43
N ASN A 71 11.77 -4.42 -11.87
CA ASN A 71 12.40 -5.55 -12.56
C ASN A 71 12.29 -6.86 -11.77
N THR A 72 12.55 -7.99 -12.48
CA THR A 72 12.41 -9.33 -11.91
C THR A 72 13.42 -9.62 -10.80
N SER A 73 14.65 -9.13 -10.92
CA SER A 73 15.68 -9.35 -9.91
C SER A 73 15.32 -8.63 -8.59
N GLY A 74 14.70 -7.46 -8.68
CA GLY A 74 14.33 -6.67 -7.51
C GLY A 74 13.35 -7.40 -6.57
N TRP A 75 12.20 -7.86 -7.07
CA TRP A 75 11.27 -8.58 -6.21
C TRP A 75 11.82 -9.93 -5.72
N LYS A 76 12.66 -10.61 -6.53
CA LYS A 76 13.34 -11.84 -6.12
C LYS A 76 14.36 -11.58 -5.00
N ASN A 77 15.11 -10.48 -5.07
CA ASN A 77 16.04 -10.08 -4.03
C ASN A 77 15.32 -9.83 -2.70
N VAL A 78 14.16 -9.15 -2.73
CA VAL A 78 13.34 -8.95 -1.54
C VAL A 78 12.84 -10.28 -1.00
N TRP A 79 12.33 -11.17 -1.86
CA TRP A 79 11.91 -12.50 -1.43
C TRP A 79 13.06 -13.28 -0.78
N ASN A 80 14.21 -13.38 -1.42
CA ASN A 80 15.38 -14.09 -0.90
C ASN A 80 15.84 -13.54 0.45
N PHE A 81 15.70 -12.22 0.66
CA PHE A 81 16.05 -11.57 1.92
C PHE A 81 15.15 -11.96 3.09
N VAL A 82 13.90 -12.30 2.83
CA VAL A 82 12.92 -12.69 3.87
C VAL A 82 12.58 -14.18 3.89
N ALA A 83 13.07 -14.97 2.94
CA ALA A 83 12.67 -16.36 2.73
C ALA A 83 12.96 -17.28 3.94
N ASP A 84 14.03 -17.03 4.68
CA ASP A 84 14.38 -17.82 5.88
C ASP A 84 13.46 -17.52 7.08
N ALA A 85 12.88 -16.31 7.11
CA ALA A 85 11.90 -15.88 8.11
C ALA A 85 10.74 -15.11 7.39
N PRO A 86 9.87 -15.82 6.68
CA PRO A 86 8.81 -15.21 5.88
C PRO A 86 7.81 -14.46 6.76
N PRO A 87 7.32 -13.29 6.31
CA PRO A 87 6.46 -12.43 7.11
C PRO A 87 5.06 -13.03 7.31
N ASP A 88 4.41 -12.65 8.42
CA ASP A 88 3.01 -12.95 8.73
C ASP A 88 2.06 -11.88 8.13
N ILE A 89 2.64 -10.69 7.84
CA ILE A 89 1.93 -9.55 7.24
C ILE A 89 2.72 -9.07 6.02
N PHE A 90 2.06 -8.94 4.88
CA PHE A 90 2.64 -8.35 3.68
C PHE A 90 1.87 -7.10 3.26
N VAL A 91 2.57 -5.98 3.11
CA VAL A 91 1.99 -4.73 2.61
C VAL A 91 2.72 -4.29 1.33
N HIS A 92 1.98 -4.26 0.22
CA HIS A 92 2.50 -3.77 -1.04
C HIS A 92 2.05 -2.33 -1.30
N SER A 93 2.98 -1.39 -1.07
CA SER A 93 2.76 0.06 -1.26
C SER A 93 3.71 0.67 -2.29
N ALA A 94 4.66 -0.09 -2.81
CA ALA A 94 5.59 0.39 -3.83
C ALA A 94 4.84 0.89 -5.08
N CYS A 95 5.25 2.07 -5.55
CA CYS A 95 4.68 2.69 -6.75
C CYS A 95 5.71 3.67 -7.32
N PRO A 96 5.99 3.67 -8.63
CA PRO A 96 6.80 4.69 -9.26
C PRO A 96 6.16 6.09 -9.10
N GLN A 97 6.96 7.12 -9.21
CA GLN A 97 6.45 8.48 -9.25
C GLN A 97 5.53 8.65 -10.46
N ARG A 98 4.40 9.31 -10.25
CA ARG A 98 3.44 9.64 -11.31
C ARG A 98 3.75 11.01 -11.87
N HIS A 99 3.61 11.14 -13.18
CA HIS A 99 3.68 12.43 -13.86
C HIS A 99 2.31 12.74 -14.46
N GLU A 100 1.74 13.89 -14.11
CA GLU A 100 0.40 14.33 -14.57
C GLU A 100 0.29 14.56 -16.09
N LYS A 101 1.43 14.44 -16.81
CA LYS A 101 1.51 14.58 -18.28
C LYS A 101 1.41 13.26 -19.05
N ASP A 102 1.34 12.13 -18.35
CA ASP A 102 1.31 10.79 -18.98
C ASP A 102 -0.11 10.46 -19.45
N LEU A 103 -0.56 11.18 -20.49
CA LEU A 103 -1.90 11.02 -21.04
C LEU A 103 -2.02 9.73 -21.88
N PRO A 104 -3.25 9.22 -22.15
CA PRO A 104 -3.48 7.95 -22.87
C PRO A 104 -2.80 7.84 -24.23
N LEU A 105 -2.62 8.94 -24.94
CA LEU A 105 -2.03 8.96 -26.28
C LEU A 105 -0.54 9.36 -26.30
N SER A 106 0.08 9.61 -25.12
CA SER A 106 1.45 10.11 -25.05
C SER A 106 2.33 9.42 -24.01
N VAL A 107 1.79 8.48 -23.22
CA VAL A 107 2.60 7.74 -22.25
C VAL A 107 3.65 6.89 -22.95
N GLU A 108 4.90 7.02 -22.53
CA GLU A 108 6.01 6.25 -23.08
C GLU A 108 5.99 4.79 -22.59
N GLU A 109 6.40 3.86 -23.46
CA GLU A 109 6.40 2.41 -23.17
C GLU A 109 7.16 2.08 -21.89
N GLY A 110 8.36 2.64 -21.70
CA GLY A 110 9.15 2.43 -20.48
C GLY A 110 8.48 2.93 -19.20
N THR A 111 7.74 4.04 -19.28
CA THR A 111 6.93 4.55 -18.16
C THR A 111 5.76 3.64 -17.85
N PHE A 112 5.09 3.15 -18.90
CA PHE A 112 4.01 2.17 -18.77
C PHE A 112 4.51 0.89 -18.10
N ASP A 113 5.61 0.31 -18.62
CA ASP A 113 6.20 -0.92 -18.11
C ASP A 113 6.68 -0.78 -16.66
N ALA A 114 7.36 0.31 -16.31
CA ALA A 114 7.80 0.56 -14.95
C ALA A 114 6.61 0.58 -13.97
N MET A 115 5.49 1.20 -14.36
CA MET A 115 4.28 1.28 -13.54
C MET A 115 3.63 -0.10 -13.35
N ILE A 116 3.44 -0.84 -14.44
CA ILE A 116 2.85 -2.20 -14.40
C ILE A 116 3.76 -3.15 -13.61
N ASN A 117 5.07 -3.11 -13.89
CA ASN A 117 6.04 -3.99 -13.24
C ASN A 117 6.13 -3.73 -11.73
N THR A 118 6.21 -2.46 -11.31
CA THR A 118 6.31 -2.13 -9.90
C THR A 118 5.01 -2.39 -9.16
N ASN A 119 3.87 -1.89 -9.66
CA ASN A 119 2.61 -1.98 -8.93
C ASN A 119 2.01 -3.39 -8.98
N LEU A 120 1.82 -3.93 -10.19
CA LEU A 120 1.04 -5.14 -10.38
C LEU A 120 1.92 -6.39 -10.38
N ARG A 121 2.95 -6.42 -11.25
CA ARG A 121 3.76 -7.63 -11.44
C ARG A 121 4.55 -7.99 -10.19
N SER A 122 5.28 -7.04 -9.58
CA SER A 122 6.05 -7.32 -8.37
C SER A 122 5.13 -7.63 -7.19
N GLY A 123 4.01 -6.92 -7.06
CA GLY A 123 2.99 -7.18 -6.04
C GLY A 123 2.41 -8.59 -6.12
N PHE A 124 2.14 -9.05 -7.35
CA PHE A 124 1.68 -10.41 -7.59
C PHE A 124 2.72 -11.46 -7.18
N PHE A 125 3.93 -11.38 -7.75
CA PHE A 125 4.92 -12.44 -7.54
C PHE A 125 5.45 -12.47 -6.11
N LEU A 126 5.76 -11.33 -5.52
CA LEU A 126 6.20 -11.27 -4.13
C LEU A 126 5.08 -11.71 -3.17
N GLY A 127 3.85 -11.25 -3.40
CA GLY A 127 2.68 -11.68 -2.62
C GLY A 127 2.42 -13.18 -2.73
N ARG A 128 2.61 -13.78 -3.92
CA ARG A 128 2.52 -15.23 -4.14
C ARG A 128 3.55 -16.01 -3.31
N GLU A 129 4.82 -15.58 -3.33
CA GLU A 129 5.85 -16.27 -2.54
C GLU A 129 5.59 -16.17 -1.05
N VAL A 130 5.21 -14.98 -0.57
CA VAL A 130 4.83 -14.77 0.83
C VAL A 130 3.61 -15.63 1.21
N ALA A 131 2.55 -15.64 0.40
CA ALA A 131 1.36 -16.43 0.64
C ALA A 131 1.64 -17.95 0.67
N ASN A 132 2.49 -18.45 -0.25
CA ASN A 132 2.92 -19.84 -0.23
C ASN A 132 3.68 -20.19 1.06
N ALA A 133 4.55 -19.30 1.52
CA ALA A 133 5.28 -19.51 2.76
C ALA A 133 4.36 -19.47 3.99
N MET A 134 3.37 -18.57 4.03
CA MET A 134 2.34 -18.55 5.07
C MET A 134 1.56 -19.88 5.11
N ARG A 135 1.09 -20.34 3.94
CA ARG A 135 0.35 -21.60 3.81
C ARG A 135 1.18 -22.80 4.24
N ASN A 136 2.44 -22.89 3.82
CA ASN A 136 3.34 -23.99 4.19
C ASN A 136 3.65 -24.05 5.69
N ARG A 137 3.59 -22.90 6.38
CA ARG A 137 3.79 -22.80 7.84
C ARG A 137 2.48 -22.86 8.64
N ASN A 138 1.33 -22.98 7.98
CA ASN A 138 -0.01 -22.89 8.58
C ASN A 138 -0.21 -21.58 9.36
N VAL A 139 0.25 -20.45 8.80
CA VAL A 139 0.07 -19.12 9.38
C VAL A 139 -1.13 -18.45 8.75
N GLU A 140 -2.09 -18.03 9.58
CA GLU A 140 -3.24 -17.22 9.18
C GLU A 140 -2.79 -15.77 8.93
N GLY A 141 -2.06 -15.58 7.84
CA GLY A 141 -1.42 -14.30 7.50
C GLY A 141 -2.35 -13.28 6.85
N ARG A 142 -1.79 -12.09 6.54
CA ARG A 142 -2.53 -11.00 5.92
C ARG A 142 -1.71 -10.34 4.81
N LEU A 143 -2.35 -10.17 3.65
CA LEU A 143 -1.81 -9.40 2.54
C LEU A 143 -2.64 -8.13 2.34
N LEU A 144 -1.98 -6.98 2.24
CA LEU A 144 -2.60 -5.69 1.99
C LEU A 144 -1.96 -5.01 0.78
N TYR A 145 -2.81 -4.60 -0.16
CA TYR A 145 -2.39 -3.92 -1.38
C TYR A 145 -2.89 -2.48 -1.43
N LEU A 146 -1.98 -1.52 -1.65
CA LEU A 146 -2.35 -0.12 -1.84
C LEU A 146 -2.80 0.08 -3.29
N THR A 147 -4.10 0.02 -3.49
CA THR A 147 -4.76 0.28 -4.78
C THR A 147 -4.96 1.79 -4.98
N SER A 148 -6.06 2.25 -5.53
CA SER A 148 -6.38 3.67 -5.69
C SER A 148 -7.83 3.83 -6.13
N LEU A 149 -8.43 5.02 -5.95
CA LEU A 149 -9.65 5.40 -6.68
C LEU A 149 -9.49 5.30 -8.19
N HIS A 150 -8.27 5.47 -8.72
CA HIS A 150 -7.98 5.31 -10.15
C HIS A 150 -8.21 3.89 -10.67
N ALA A 151 -8.46 2.90 -9.82
CA ALA A 151 -8.85 1.56 -10.25
C ALA A 151 -10.26 1.54 -10.90
N THR A 152 -11.11 2.48 -10.53
CA THR A 152 -12.51 2.59 -11.01
C THR A 152 -12.80 3.92 -11.68
N GLU A 153 -12.11 5.00 -11.26
CA GLU A 153 -12.36 6.37 -11.69
C GLU A 153 -11.24 6.89 -12.59
N PRO A 154 -11.49 7.12 -13.89
CA PRO A 154 -10.46 7.55 -14.83
C PRO A 154 -9.99 8.98 -14.54
N ARG A 155 -8.67 9.22 -14.59
CA ARG A 155 -8.05 10.54 -14.35
C ARG A 155 -6.87 10.82 -15.28
N ASN A 156 -6.94 10.37 -16.52
CA ASN A 156 -5.90 10.56 -17.54
C ASN A 156 -4.50 10.05 -17.13
N LEU A 157 -4.45 8.98 -16.33
CA LEU A 157 -3.22 8.26 -15.97
C LEU A 157 -3.39 6.78 -16.33
N PRO A 158 -3.36 6.40 -17.61
CA PRO A 158 -3.81 5.09 -18.10
C PRO A 158 -3.01 3.92 -17.52
N HIS A 159 -1.68 4.02 -17.48
CA HIS A 159 -0.78 3.00 -16.95
C HIS A 159 -0.97 2.81 -15.44
N TYR A 160 -1.13 3.91 -14.70
CA TYR A 160 -1.42 3.86 -13.27
C TYR A 160 -2.79 3.23 -13.00
N SER A 161 -3.84 3.72 -13.70
CA SER A 161 -5.21 3.20 -13.56
C SER A 161 -5.28 1.72 -13.90
N ALA A 162 -4.65 1.29 -15.02
CA ALA A 162 -4.59 -0.12 -15.41
C ALA A 162 -3.90 -0.97 -14.33
N SER A 163 -2.76 -0.52 -13.78
CA SER A 163 -2.06 -1.22 -12.72
C SER A 163 -2.92 -1.38 -11.46
N LYS A 164 -3.61 -0.32 -11.05
CA LYS A 164 -4.44 -0.31 -9.82
C LYS A 164 -5.75 -1.09 -9.98
N ALA A 165 -6.36 -1.08 -11.17
CA ALA A 165 -7.48 -1.94 -11.51
C ALA A 165 -7.08 -3.43 -11.48
N GLY A 166 -5.93 -3.77 -12.08
CA GLY A 166 -5.35 -5.12 -12.00
C GLY A 166 -5.09 -5.56 -10.56
N MET A 167 -4.53 -4.69 -9.72
CA MET A 167 -4.32 -4.98 -8.29
C MET A 167 -5.64 -5.22 -7.56
N THR A 168 -6.70 -4.46 -7.87
CA THR A 168 -8.02 -4.64 -7.25
C THR A 168 -8.63 -6.01 -7.58
N MET A 169 -8.46 -6.49 -8.81
CA MET A 169 -8.89 -7.84 -9.18
C MET A 169 -7.98 -8.90 -8.55
N MET A 170 -6.67 -8.69 -8.53
CA MET A 170 -5.70 -9.58 -7.89
C MET A 170 -6.01 -9.81 -6.40
N VAL A 171 -6.45 -8.78 -5.67
CA VAL A 171 -6.92 -8.90 -4.27
C VAL A 171 -8.04 -9.93 -4.15
N LYS A 172 -9.02 -9.92 -5.07
CA LYS A 172 -10.14 -10.86 -5.07
C LYS A 172 -9.70 -12.29 -5.39
N GLU A 173 -8.83 -12.45 -6.39
CA GLU A 173 -8.31 -13.76 -6.78
C GLU A 173 -7.48 -14.40 -5.66
N PHE A 174 -6.57 -13.65 -5.05
CA PHE A 174 -5.82 -14.15 -3.89
C PHE A 174 -6.70 -14.43 -2.69
N ALA A 175 -7.68 -13.57 -2.38
CA ALA A 175 -8.60 -13.81 -1.27
C ALA A 175 -9.40 -15.10 -1.45
N ARG A 176 -9.87 -15.38 -2.67
CA ARG A 176 -10.59 -16.59 -3.01
C ARG A 176 -9.72 -17.84 -2.85
N GLU A 177 -8.49 -17.81 -3.36
CA GLU A 177 -7.55 -18.94 -3.28
C GLU A 177 -7.06 -19.21 -1.87
N LEU A 178 -6.79 -18.14 -1.09
CA LEU A 178 -6.10 -18.22 0.19
C LEU A 178 -7.07 -18.32 1.41
N GLY A 179 -8.33 -17.97 1.20
CA GLY A 179 -9.36 -18.02 2.25
C GLY A 179 -9.47 -19.37 2.97
N PRO A 180 -9.46 -20.54 2.27
CA PRO A 180 -9.45 -21.84 2.92
C PRO A 180 -8.25 -22.11 3.85
N SER A 181 -7.15 -21.35 3.68
CA SER A 181 -5.96 -21.41 4.55
C SER A 181 -5.99 -20.37 5.68
N GLY A 182 -7.10 -19.66 5.90
CA GLY A 182 -7.20 -18.60 6.90
C GLY A 182 -6.44 -17.32 6.55
N ILE A 183 -5.84 -17.21 5.35
CA ILE A 183 -5.07 -16.03 4.93
C ILE A 183 -6.02 -15.01 4.33
N ARG A 184 -6.00 -13.78 4.87
CA ARG A 184 -6.84 -12.68 4.41
C ARG A 184 -6.09 -11.78 3.42
N VAL A 185 -6.77 -11.37 2.36
CA VAL A 185 -6.19 -10.49 1.34
C VAL A 185 -7.13 -9.34 1.06
N ASN A 186 -6.68 -8.11 1.30
CA ASN A 186 -7.49 -6.92 1.13
C ASN A 186 -6.72 -5.80 0.41
N GLY A 187 -7.46 -4.82 -0.06
CA GLY A 187 -6.92 -3.59 -0.65
C GLY A 187 -7.35 -2.35 0.13
N ILE A 188 -6.60 -1.28 -0.02
CA ILE A 188 -7.03 0.08 0.30
C ILE A 188 -6.95 0.91 -0.96
N ALA A 189 -8.00 1.68 -1.25
CA ALA A 189 -8.06 2.66 -2.33
C ALA A 189 -8.03 4.07 -1.75
N PRO A 190 -6.84 4.70 -1.64
CA PRO A 190 -6.73 6.07 -1.18
C PRO A 190 -7.34 7.06 -2.16
N GLY A 191 -7.91 8.15 -1.61
CA GLY A 191 -8.31 9.32 -2.36
C GLY A 191 -7.15 10.31 -2.61
N ALA A 192 -7.42 11.59 -2.45
CA ALA A 192 -6.43 12.66 -2.62
C ALA A 192 -5.52 12.76 -1.39
N ILE A 193 -4.38 12.09 -1.45
CA ILE A 193 -3.32 12.13 -0.43
C ILE A 193 -2.12 12.90 -1.04
N PRO A 194 -1.72 14.05 -0.48
CA PRO A 194 -0.56 14.81 -0.95
C PRO A 194 0.74 13.99 -0.91
N GLY A 195 1.59 14.19 -1.90
CA GLY A 195 2.84 13.42 -2.11
C GLY A 195 2.73 12.43 -3.25
N GLY A 196 3.82 11.72 -3.58
CA GLY A 196 3.84 10.71 -4.64
C GLY A 196 3.51 11.23 -6.05
N GLY A 197 3.79 12.50 -6.35
CA GLY A 197 3.50 13.16 -7.64
C GLY A 197 2.16 13.89 -7.69
N PHE A 198 1.34 13.84 -6.62
CA PHE A 198 0.15 14.67 -6.53
C PHE A 198 0.53 16.10 -6.12
N ALA A 199 0.43 17.02 -7.07
CA ALA A 199 0.72 18.45 -6.83
C ALA A 199 -0.45 19.10 -6.07
N THR A 200 -0.14 19.74 -4.95
CA THR A 200 -1.08 20.49 -4.12
C THR A 200 -1.12 21.98 -4.49
N SER A 201 -1.04 22.35 -5.77
CA SER A 201 -1.30 23.75 -6.11
C SER A 201 -2.77 24.03 -5.82
N GLU A 202 -3.04 24.95 -4.90
CA GLU A 202 -4.41 25.36 -4.54
C GLU A 202 -5.24 25.82 -5.73
N ASP A 203 -4.60 26.23 -6.81
CA ASP A 203 -5.25 26.65 -8.04
C ASP A 203 -5.83 25.51 -8.87
N SER A 204 -5.30 24.28 -8.74
CA SER A 204 -5.73 23.13 -9.54
C SER A 204 -6.70 22.17 -8.83
N PHE A 205 -6.66 22.13 -7.50
CA PHE A 205 -7.53 21.23 -6.71
C PHE A 205 -7.91 21.85 -5.37
N ARG A 206 -9.17 22.26 -5.25
CA ARG A 206 -9.72 22.84 -4.00
C ARG A 206 -10.42 21.75 -3.18
N PRO A 207 -9.80 21.22 -2.11
CA PRO A 207 -10.38 20.11 -1.34
C PRO A 207 -11.74 20.45 -0.76
N LYS A 208 -11.96 21.68 -0.27
CA LYS A 208 -13.27 22.13 0.24
C LYS A 208 -14.42 22.05 -0.79
N ARG A 209 -14.10 22.06 -2.09
CA ARG A 209 -15.09 21.96 -3.17
C ARG A 209 -15.27 20.54 -3.70
N LYS A 210 -14.25 19.68 -3.54
CA LYS A 210 -14.21 18.37 -4.21
C LYS A 210 -14.26 17.17 -3.25
N ILE A 211 -13.96 17.38 -1.98
CA ILE A 211 -13.95 16.33 -0.98
C ILE A 211 -15.02 16.65 0.06
N PRO A 212 -16.01 15.79 0.30
CA PRO A 212 -17.05 16.02 1.32
C PRO A 212 -16.50 16.35 2.70
N MET A 213 -15.41 15.71 3.13
CA MET A 213 -14.75 16.04 4.40
C MET A 213 -13.95 17.36 4.37
N GLY A 214 -13.92 18.09 3.26
CA GLY A 214 -13.35 19.45 3.11
C GLY A 214 -11.83 19.54 3.19
N ARG A 215 -11.12 18.43 3.27
CA ARG A 215 -9.65 18.37 3.40
C ARG A 215 -9.04 17.27 2.55
N PHE A 216 -7.77 17.42 2.24
CA PHE A 216 -6.95 16.29 1.80
C PHE A 216 -6.87 15.23 2.91
N GLY A 217 -6.78 13.98 2.53
CA GLY A 217 -6.29 12.96 3.42
C GLY A 217 -4.78 13.07 3.63
N ASN A 218 -4.24 12.39 4.62
CA ASN A 218 -2.81 12.26 4.84
C ASN A 218 -2.41 10.77 4.94
N ALA A 219 -1.10 10.51 4.94
CA ALA A 219 -0.59 9.15 5.01
C ALA A 219 -1.07 8.40 6.27
N ASP A 220 -1.28 9.12 7.38
CA ASP A 220 -1.74 8.56 8.64
C ASP A 220 -3.22 8.15 8.61
N ASP A 221 -4.09 8.85 7.87
CA ASP A 221 -5.48 8.43 7.64
C ASP A 221 -5.53 7.03 6.98
N ILE A 222 -4.63 6.81 6.01
CA ILE A 222 -4.51 5.51 5.32
C ILE A 222 -3.88 4.45 6.22
N ALA A 223 -2.84 4.80 6.96
CA ALA A 223 -2.17 3.86 7.84
C ALA A 223 -3.08 3.36 8.97
N ARG A 224 -3.94 4.22 9.53
CA ARG A 224 -4.95 3.79 10.52
C ARG A 224 -5.94 2.78 9.92
N SER A 225 -6.39 3.02 8.70
CA SER A 225 -7.27 2.08 7.99
C SER A 225 -6.56 0.76 7.70
N ALA A 226 -5.26 0.81 7.38
CA ALA A 226 -4.43 -0.38 7.20
C ALA A 226 -4.32 -1.19 8.51
N MET A 227 -4.09 -0.54 9.67
CA MET A 227 -4.06 -1.24 10.96
C MET A 227 -5.37 -1.97 11.24
N ALA A 228 -6.52 -1.35 10.95
CA ALA A 228 -7.82 -1.98 11.13
C ALA A 228 -7.99 -3.23 10.23
N LEU A 229 -7.67 -3.13 8.92
CA LEU A 229 -7.77 -4.26 7.98
C LEU A 229 -6.79 -5.40 8.30
N LEU A 230 -5.61 -5.07 8.81
CA LEU A 230 -4.60 -6.05 9.18
C LEU A 230 -4.89 -6.72 10.53
N SER A 231 -5.61 -6.06 11.44
CA SER A 231 -5.96 -6.63 12.73
C SER A 231 -7.03 -7.72 12.62
N ASN A 232 -6.79 -8.86 13.24
CA ASN A 232 -7.79 -9.92 13.37
C ASN A 232 -8.90 -9.54 14.37
N ASP A 233 -8.59 -8.72 15.37
CA ASP A 233 -9.57 -8.26 16.37
C ASP A 233 -10.63 -7.34 15.77
N PHE A 234 -10.22 -6.51 14.78
CA PHE A 234 -11.14 -5.55 14.14
C PHE A 234 -11.81 -6.09 12.87
N MET A 235 -11.03 -6.74 12.01
CA MET A 235 -11.47 -7.12 10.66
C MET A 235 -11.17 -8.59 10.33
N GLY A 236 -11.23 -9.49 11.33
CA GLY A 236 -10.90 -10.91 11.18
C GLY A 236 -11.78 -11.66 10.17
N TYR A 237 -12.98 -11.16 9.87
CA TYR A 237 -13.89 -11.76 8.88
C TYR A 237 -13.97 -10.97 7.57
N VAL A 238 -12.94 -10.13 7.25
CA VAL A 238 -12.88 -9.31 6.05
C VAL A 238 -11.75 -9.79 5.15
N THR A 239 -12.11 -10.28 3.96
CA THR A 239 -11.17 -10.67 2.90
C THR A 239 -11.77 -10.39 1.51
N GLY A 240 -10.95 -10.15 0.51
CA GLY A 240 -11.37 -9.88 -0.87
C GLY A 240 -11.96 -8.49 -1.12
N THR A 241 -11.93 -7.60 -0.13
CA THR A 241 -12.43 -6.22 -0.27
C THR A 241 -11.32 -5.23 -0.61
N THR A 242 -11.72 -4.13 -1.23
CA THR A 242 -10.90 -2.93 -1.33
C THR A 242 -11.63 -1.80 -0.61
N LEU A 243 -11.10 -1.40 0.55
CA LEU A 243 -11.65 -0.32 1.36
C LEU A 243 -11.27 1.03 0.73
N ILE A 244 -12.28 1.83 0.41
CA ILE A 244 -12.09 3.19 -0.07
C ILE A 244 -11.87 4.13 1.12
N VAL A 245 -10.78 4.91 1.08
CA VAL A 245 -10.39 5.87 2.12
C VAL A 245 -10.07 7.20 1.45
N ASP A 246 -11.10 7.99 1.16
CA ASP A 246 -11.02 9.14 0.25
C ASP A 246 -11.73 10.41 0.75
N GLY A 247 -12.28 10.39 1.96
CA GLY A 247 -13.05 11.51 2.50
C GLY A 247 -14.35 11.79 1.73
N GLY A 248 -14.81 10.82 0.93
CA GLY A 248 -16.00 10.93 0.08
C GLY A 248 -15.73 11.49 -1.32
N LEU A 249 -14.45 11.64 -1.72
CA LEU A 249 -14.07 12.21 -3.03
C LEU A 249 -14.76 11.52 -4.21
N GLN A 250 -14.92 10.19 -4.17
CA GLN A 250 -15.57 9.44 -5.24
C GLN A 250 -17.05 9.82 -5.45
N LEU A 251 -17.73 10.35 -4.42
CA LEU A 251 -19.15 10.69 -4.49
C LEU A 251 -19.39 11.93 -5.34
N PHE A 252 -18.35 12.75 -5.57
CA PHE A 252 -18.44 14.04 -6.27
C PHE A 252 -17.42 14.16 -7.41
N ASN A 253 -17.13 13.07 -8.10
CA ASN A 253 -16.10 13.02 -9.13
C ASN A 253 -16.28 14.04 -10.27
N TRP A 254 -17.45 14.56 -10.48
CA TRP A 254 -17.81 15.42 -11.61
C TRP A 254 -18.73 16.59 -11.27
N ILE A 255 -19.11 16.74 -10.02
CA ILE A 255 -19.94 17.87 -9.57
C ILE A 255 -19.21 18.54 -8.41
N ASP A 256 -18.84 19.81 -8.57
CA ASP A 256 -18.37 20.61 -7.43
C ASP A 256 -19.54 20.81 -6.45
N PHE A 257 -19.25 20.89 -5.16
CA PHE A 257 -20.26 21.27 -4.18
C PHE A 257 -20.89 22.60 -4.57
N PRO A 258 -22.23 22.74 -4.42
CA PRO A 258 -22.87 24.04 -4.51
C PRO A 258 -22.18 25.02 -3.57
N GLU A 259 -22.01 26.27 -4.01
CA GLU A 259 -21.52 27.33 -3.13
C GLU A 259 -22.55 27.52 -2.00
N GLN A 260 -22.10 27.39 -0.75
CA GLN A 260 -22.91 27.71 0.44
C GLN A 260 -22.83 29.19 0.70
#